data_33fbdfa00f1eb63ae7a6402d3a2c1094
#
_entry.id   33fbdfa00f1eb63ae7a6402d3a2c1094
#
_cell.length_a   1.000
_cell.length_b   1.000
_cell.length_c   1.000
_cell.angle_alpha   90.00
_cell.angle_beta   90.00
_cell.angle_gamma   90.00
#
_symmetry.space_group_name_H-M   'P 1'
#
loop_
_entity.id
_entity.type
_entity.pdbx_description
1 polymer ?
#
loop_
_entity_poly.entity_id
_entity_poly.type
_entity_poly.pdbx_seq_one_letter_code
_entity_poly.pdbx_strand_id
1 'polypeptide(L)'
;MIQIHCLGLPHTISNADYVACAFTQKVRKFLTMFKGHGYKTIHYGHKDSVTDADEQVTVTDNETLEKAYGGYDWRKGLFKHSIDDHAHKTFNANAGREIYARKQRGDFVLCFWGGTAESAHIANKDNDLIIVEPGIGSGHAFAQFRCYESYPLKAAFVGTSGVSYCNPEWYGRVVPNYFDLRDFAPQSERKPYAVALGRIGRNKGVDIAIEATWRAGIDLVVAGQGSSKDVGFDKWPDHVKYIGYADLETRKRLLGEASFSFLLSTYWEPFGGTAVESMLSGCVPICSDAGAMTEYIVDGVNGFRCNTMGDILRAIRLVPTIKRDKMVRFAQDNFSLDAVRPKFQRAFDDFADVMHGKGWYELHDRGLTPLGLDYKSLYV
;
A
#
# COMPACT_ATOMS: atom_id res chain seq x y z
N MET A 1 2.33 -14.14 25.49
CA MET A 1 2.83 -13.29 24.37
C MET A 1 1.60 -12.89 23.59
N ILE A 2 1.42 -11.60 23.32
CA ILE A 2 0.27 -11.08 22.56
C ILE A 2 0.35 -11.65 21.15
N GLN A 3 -0.81 -12.10 20.64
CA GLN A 3 -0.92 -12.62 19.28
C GLN A 3 -1.49 -11.54 18.34
N ILE A 4 -1.00 -11.54 17.09
CA ILE A 4 -1.54 -10.73 16.02
C ILE A 4 -2.11 -11.68 14.97
N HIS A 5 -3.44 -11.72 14.87
CA HIS A 5 -4.18 -12.48 13.87
C HIS A 5 -4.29 -11.66 12.59
N CYS A 6 -3.49 -11.99 11.57
CA CYS A 6 -3.45 -11.28 10.30
C CYS A 6 -4.34 -11.96 9.27
N LEU A 7 -5.42 -11.29 8.87
CA LEU A 7 -6.30 -11.78 7.81
C LEU A 7 -5.69 -11.49 6.43
N GLY A 8 -5.54 -12.53 5.62
CA GLY A 8 -5.30 -12.42 4.19
C GLY A 8 -6.54 -11.90 3.46
N LEU A 9 -6.52 -11.95 2.14
CA LEU A 9 -7.66 -11.54 1.32
C LEU A 9 -8.38 -12.77 0.76
N PRO A 10 -9.72 -12.79 0.79
CA PRO A 10 -10.50 -13.94 0.32
C PRO A 10 -10.27 -14.32 -1.14
N HIS A 11 -9.92 -13.34 -1.99
CA HIS A 11 -9.81 -13.47 -3.45
C HIS A 11 -8.36 -13.52 -3.97
N THR A 12 -7.36 -13.61 -3.09
CA THR A 12 -5.95 -13.68 -3.47
C THR A 12 -5.18 -14.71 -2.64
N ILE A 13 -3.97 -15.02 -3.09
CA ILE A 13 -3.01 -15.84 -2.36
C ILE A 13 -1.91 -14.92 -1.84
N SER A 14 -1.61 -14.99 -0.54
CA SER A 14 -0.57 -14.14 0.08
C SER A 14 0.83 -14.65 -0.28
N ASN A 15 1.27 -14.40 -1.52
CA ASN A 15 2.59 -14.76 -2.03
C ASN A 15 3.19 -13.65 -2.92
N ALA A 16 4.40 -13.88 -3.44
CA ALA A 16 5.12 -12.89 -4.25
C ALA A 16 4.49 -12.62 -5.63
N ASP A 17 3.69 -13.55 -6.16
CA ASP A 17 3.09 -13.41 -7.49
C ASP A 17 2.02 -12.32 -7.56
N TYR A 18 1.34 -12.08 -6.44
CA TYR A 18 0.25 -11.10 -6.34
C TYR A 18 0.73 -9.66 -6.12
N VAL A 19 1.83 -9.26 -6.77
CA VAL A 19 2.41 -7.91 -6.63
C VAL A 19 1.46 -6.78 -7.09
N ALA A 20 0.51 -7.07 -7.97
CA ALA A 20 -0.49 -6.11 -8.41
C ALA A 20 -1.58 -5.82 -7.37
N CYS A 21 -1.71 -6.65 -6.33
CA CYS A 21 -2.64 -6.42 -5.24
C CYS A 21 -1.94 -5.77 -4.05
N ALA A 22 -2.11 -4.46 -3.91
CA ALA A 22 -1.49 -3.69 -2.84
C ALA A 22 -1.83 -4.24 -1.43
N PHE A 23 -3.07 -4.63 -1.19
CA PHE A 23 -3.50 -5.16 0.10
C PHE A 23 -2.86 -6.53 0.41
N THR A 24 -2.76 -7.43 -0.57
CA THR A 24 -2.05 -8.71 -0.39
C THR A 24 -0.58 -8.49 -0.06
N GLN A 25 0.07 -7.52 -0.71
CA GLN A 25 1.46 -7.18 -0.41
C GLN A 25 1.61 -6.52 0.97
N LYS A 26 0.63 -5.74 1.43
CA LYS A 26 0.62 -5.22 2.80
C LYS A 26 0.61 -6.34 3.83
N VAL A 27 -0.25 -7.35 3.69
CA VAL A 27 -0.28 -8.50 4.59
C VAL A 27 1.09 -9.18 4.66
N ARG A 28 1.68 -9.52 3.51
CA ARG A 28 2.98 -10.18 3.45
C ARG A 28 4.08 -9.35 4.13
N LYS A 29 4.22 -8.10 3.73
CA LYS A 29 5.25 -7.19 4.24
C LYS A 29 5.06 -6.91 5.73
N PHE A 30 3.81 -6.83 6.22
CA PHE A 30 3.53 -6.70 7.65
C PHE A 30 4.04 -7.91 8.43
N LEU A 31 3.77 -9.12 7.97
CA LEU A 31 4.24 -10.34 8.61
C LEU A 31 5.78 -10.42 8.63
N THR A 32 6.44 -10.05 7.54
CA THR A 32 7.91 -9.90 7.50
C THR A 32 8.40 -8.86 8.51
N MET A 33 7.74 -7.72 8.59
CA MET A 33 8.11 -6.60 9.47
C MET A 33 8.01 -6.95 10.96
N PHE A 34 7.06 -7.81 11.35
CA PHE A 34 6.81 -8.16 12.75
C PHE A 34 7.43 -9.48 13.19
N LYS A 35 8.03 -10.26 12.29
CA LYS A 35 8.70 -11.52 12.63
C LYS A 35 9.79 -11.31 13.68
N GLY A 36 9.66 -11.98 14.84
CA GLY A 36 10.65 -11.90 15.92
C GLY A 36 10.61 -10.60 16.75
N HIS A 37 9.58 -9.76 16.63
CA HIS A 37 9.50 -8.46 17.30
C HIS A 37 8.46 -8.39 18.44
N GLY A 38 8.42 -9.42 19.29
CA GLY A 38 7.66 -9.39 20.55
C GLY A 38 6.19 -9.81 20.45
N TYR A 39 5.72 -10.14 19.25
CA TYR A 39 4.39 -10.65 18.98
C TYR A 39 4.47 -12.04 18.35
N LYS A 40 3.47 -12.90 18.59
CA LYS A 40 3.25 -14.09 17.78
C LYS A 40 2.32 -13.73 16.63
N THR A 41 2.79 -13.82 15.38
CA THR A 41 1.99 -13.53 14.20
C THR A 41 1.34 -14.78 13.64
N ILE A 42 0.03 -14.73 13.35
CA ILE A 42 -0.73 -15.85 12.79
C ILE A 42 -1.41 -15.36 11.50
N HIS A 43 -1.09 -15.96 10.37
CA HIS A 43 -1.69 -15.64 9.09
C HIS A 43 -2.87 -16.56 8.80
N TYR A 44 -4.01 -15.99 8.41
CA TYR A 44 -5.19 -16.71 7.94
C TYR A 44 -5.36 -16.45 6.45
N GLY A 45 -5.25 -17.49 5.63
CA GLY A 45 -5.26 -17.29 4.18
C GLY A 45 -5.44 -18.56 3.37
N HIS A 46 -5.15 -18.44 2.09
CA HIS A 46 -5.17 -19.55 1.16
C HIS A 46 -4.07 -20.58 1.48
N LYS A 47 -4.32 -21.87 1.21
CA LYS A 47 -3.37 -22.96 1.49
C LYS A 47 -1.98 -22.76 0.86
N ASP A 48 -1.91 -22.12 -0.31
CA ASP A 48 -0.66 -21.88 -1.05
C ASP A 48 -0.05 -20.51 -0.72
N SER A 49 -0.46 -19.87 0.40
CA SER A 49 0.16 -18.64 0.87
C SER A 49 1.58 -18.91 1.36
N VAL A 50 2.49 -17.97 1.06
CA VAL A 50 3.90 -18.00 1.50
C VAL A 50 4.20 -16.69 2.21
N THR A 51 4.28 -16.74 3.54
CA THR A 51 4.48 -15.57 4.41
C THR A 51 5.50 -15.85 5.49
N ASP A 52 5.98 -14.81 6.16
CA ASP A 52 6.89 -14.91 7.31
C ASP A 52 6.16 -15.00 8.66
N ALA A 53 4.86 -15.34 8.68
CA ALA A 53 4.12 -15.55 9.91
C ALA A 53 4.71 -16.69 10.76
N ASP A 54 4.59 -16.59 12.09
CA ASP A 54 5.00 -17.68 13.01
C ASP A 54 4.08 -18.90 12.88
N GLU A 55 2.82 -18.68 12.50
CA GLU A 55 1.84 -19.75 12.24
C GLU A 55 1.00 -19.38 11.01
N GLN A 56 0.72 -20.35 10.14
CA GLN A 56 -0.19 -20.20 9.02
C GLN A 56 -1.40 -21.12 9.16
N VAL A 57 -2.58 -20.52 9.08
CA VAL A 57 -3.87 -21.21 9.16
C VAL A 57 -4.53 -21.17 7.78
N THR A 58 -4.79 -22.32 7.20
CA THR A 58 -5.51 -22.43 5.92
C THR A 58 -7.00 -22.21 6.14
N VAL A 59 -7.58 -21.25 5.46
CA VAL A 59 -9.03 -20.91 5.53
C VAL A 59 -9.71 -20.99 4.17
N THR A 60 -8.94 -20.97 3.08
CA THR A 60 -9.40 -21.20 1.70
C THR A 60 -8.38 -22.00 0.90
N ASP A 61 -8.80 -22.52 -0.24
CA ASP A 61 -8.00 -23.34 -1.15
C ASP A 61 -8.35 -23.06 -2.63
N ASN A 62 -7.70 -23.81 -3.53
CA ASN A 62 -7.91 -23.67 -4.98
C ASN A 62 -9.34 -24.02 -5.41
N GLU A 63 -10.00 -24.98 -4.76
CA GLU A 63 -11.38 -25.34 -5.07
C GLU A 63 -12.33 -24.17 -4.74
N THR A 64 -12.09 -23.50 -3.62
CA THR A 64 -12.84 -22.32 -3.20
C THR A 64 -12.70 -21.17 -4.20
N LEU A 65 -11.47 -20.90 -4.68
CA LEU A 65 -11.24 -19.84 -5.67
C LEU A 65 -11.78 -20.21 -7.06
N GLU A 66 -11.63 -21.46 -7.48
CA GLU A 66 -12.18 -21.95 -8.75
C GLU A 66 -13.69 -21.83 -8.78
N LYS A 67 -14.37 -22.22 -7.68
CA LYS A 67 -15.82 -22.10 -7.55
C LYS A 67 -16.32 -20.66 -7.59
N ALA A 68 -15.52 -19.70 -7.06
CA ALA A 68 -15.89 -18.30 -7.02
C ALA A 68 -15.59 -17.57 -8.35
N TYR A 69 -14.46 -17.85 -8.99
CA TYR A 69 -13.92 -17.03 -10.07
C TYR A 69 -13.65 -17.81 -11.36
N GLY A 70 -13.67 -19.16 -11.34
CA GLY A 70 -13.28 -20.00 -12.45
C GLY A 70 -11.81 -19.82 -12.84
N GLY A 71 -11.46 -20.18 -14.06
CA GLY A 71 -10.11 -20.04 -14.60
C GLY A 71 -9.72 -18.59 -14.96
N TYR A 72 -10.21 -17.59 -14.22
CA TYR A 72 -9.92 -16.18 -14.50
C TYR A 72 -8.45 -15.81 -14.23
N ASP A 73 -7.74 -15.37 -15.25
CA ASP A 73 -6.37 -14.88 -15.14
C ASP A 73 -6.33 -13.40 -14.72
N TRP A 74 -6.15 -13.14 -13.44
CA TRP A 74 -6.06 -11.80 -12.86
C TRP A 74 -4.86 -10.98 -13.39
N ARG A 75 -3.86 -11.61 -14.03
CA ARG A 75 -2.73 -10.89 -14.66
C ARG A 75 -3.16 -10.11 -15.90
N LYS A 76 -4.28 -10.52 -16.52
CA LYS A 76 -4.83 -9.87 -17.72
C LYS A 76 -5.85 -8.78 -17.43
N GLY A 77 -6.38 -8.71 -16.21
CA GLY A 77 -7.42 -7.76 -15.85
C GLY A 77 -7.50 -7.49 -14.34
N LEU A 78 -8.58 -6.83 -13.92
CA LEU A 78 -8.81 -6.54 -12.50
C LEU A 78 -9.17 -7.80 -11.72
N PHE A 79 -8.78 -7.85 -10.45
CA PHE A 79 -9.24 -8.91 -9.55
C PHE A 79 -10.77 -8.92 -9.47
N LYS A 80 -11.36 -10.08 -9.70
CA LYS A 80 -12.80 -10.28 -9.45
C LYS A 80 -13.00 -10.55 -7.97
N HIS A 81 -13.97 -9.88 -7.39
CA HIS A 81 -14.37 -10.12 -6.01
C HIS A 81 -15.76 -9.53 -5.75
N SER A 82 -16.50 -10.14 -4.84
CA SER A 82 -17.71 -9.59 -4.25
C SER A 82 -17.78 -10.06 -2.80
N ILE A 83 -18.19 -9.20 -1.88
CA ILE A 83 -18.37 -9.57 -0.46
C ILE A 83 -19.35 -10.73 -0.27
N ASP A 84 -20.25 -10.94 -1.22
CA ASP A 84 -21.26 -12.00 -1.21
C ASP A 84 -20.83 -13.27 -1.97
N ASP A 85 -19.65 -13.29 -2.60
CA ASP A 85 -19.21 -14.45 -3.34
C ASP A 85 -18.79 -15.63 -2.43
N HIS A 86 -18.65 -16.80 -3.05
CA HIS A 86 -18.30 -18.02 -2.33
C HIS A 86 -16.96 -17.94 -1.60
N ALA A 87 -15.96 -17.29 -2.19
CA ALA A 87 -14.64 -17.17 -1.58
C ALA A 87 -14.68 -16.31 -0.32
N HIS A 88 -15.39 -15.16 -0.35
CA HIS A 88 -15.54 -14.30 0.82
C HIS A 88 -16.32 -14.98 1.94
N LYS A 89 -17.44 -15.62 1.64
CA LYS A 89 -18.23 -16.35 2.64
C LYS A 89 -17.46 -17.49 3.29
N THR A 90 -16.74 -18.29 2.49
CA THR A 90 -15.93 -19.40 2.99
C THR A 90 -14.78 -18.88 3.86
N PHE A 91 -14.05 -17.87 3.37
CA PHE A 91 -12.95 -17.26 4.10
C PHE A 91 -13.42 -16.72 5.45
N ASN A 92 -14.45 -15.90 5.45
CA ASN A 92 -14.95 -15.23 6.66
C ASN A 92 -15.41 -16.22 7.72
N ALA A 93 -16.20 -17.23 7.33
CA ALA A 93 -16.67 -18.25 8.26
C ALA A 93 -15.52 -19.06 8.87
N ASN A 94 -14.56 -19.49 8.04
CA ASN A 94 -13.42 -20.28 8.50
C ASN A 94 -12.47 -19.46 9.36
N ALA A 95 -12.04 -18.28 8.88
CA ALA A 95 -11.11 -17.43 9.61
C ALA A 95 -11.68 -16.99 10.97
N GLY A 96 -12.95 -16.58 11.01
CA GLY A 96 -13.61 -16.20 12.26
C GLY A 96 -13.62 -17.32 13.29
N ARG A 97 -13.92 -18.57 12.88
CA ARG A 97 -13.90 -19.75 13.78
C ARG A 97 -12.48 -20.06 14.26
N GLU A 98 -11.52 -20.06 13.35
CA GLU A 98 -10.13 -20.38 13.66
C GLU A 98 -9.47 -19.35 14.59
N ILE A 99 -9.79 -18.06 14.42
CA ILE A 99 -9.37 -17.00 15.36
C ILE A 99 -10.02 -17.21 16.71
N TYR A 100 -11.36 -17.42 16.75
CA TYR A 100 -12.08 -17.65 17.99
C TYR A 100 -11.51 -18.80 18.82
N ALA A 101 -11.09 -19.88 18.16
CA ALA A 101 -10.49 -21.04 18.81
C ALA A 101 -9.08 -20.80 19.38
N ARG A 102 -8.33 -19.81 18.87
CA ARG A 102 -6.93 -19.50 19.23
C ARG A 102 -6.77 -18.25 20.08
N LYS A 103 -7.77 -17.37 20.08
CA LYS A 103 -7.68 -16.04 20.68
C LYS A 103 -7.37 -16.07 22.17
N GLN A 104 -6.65 -15.05 22.61
CA GLN A 104 -6.49 -14.66 24.00
C GLN A 104 -6.99 -13.24 24.17
N ARG A 105 -7.42 -12.89 25.38
CA ARG A 105 -7.87 -11.53 25.65
C ARG A 105 -6.74 -10.53 25.40
N GLY A 106 -7.02 -9.49 24.63
CA GLY A 106 -6.06 -8.45 24.27
C GLY A 106 -5.26 -8.75 23.01
N ASP A 107 -5.52 -9.87 22.33
CA ASP A 107 -4.94 -10.13 21.01
C ASP A 107 -5.50 -9.16 19.96
N PHE A 108 -4.69 -8.92 18.92
CA PHE A 108 -5.07 -8.07 17.80
C PHE A 108 -5.61 -8.91 16.64
N VAL A 109 -6.67 -8.40 15.98
CA VAL A 109 -7.12 -8.91 14.67
C VAL A 109 -6.95 -7.83 13.64
N LEU A 110 -6.09 -8.07 12.64
CA LEU A 110 -5.77 -7.12 11.61
C LEU A 110 -6.53 -7.42 10.32
N CYS A 111 -7.40 -6.51 9.93
CA CYS A 111 -8.22 -6.56 8.73
C CYS A 111 -7.64 -5.61 7.67
N PHE A 112 -6.76 -6.12 6.81
CA PHE A 112 -6.17 -5.33 5.71
C PHE A 112 -7.16 -5.07 4.57
N TRP A 113 -8.25 -5.79 4.57
CA TRP A 113 -9.31 -5.70 3.56
C TRP A 113 -10.68 -5.67 4.24
N GLY A 114 -11.49 -4.64 3.95
CA GLY A 114 -12.83 -4.47 4.56
C GLY A 114 -13.78 -5.65 4.36
N GLY A 115 -13.61 -6.44 3.29
CA GLY A 115 -14.34 -7.69 3.05
C GLY A 115 -14.10 -8.80 4.08
N THR A 116 -13.18 -8.62 5.03
CA THR A 116 -12.91 -9.55 6.15
C THR A 116 -13.59 -9.14 7.46
N ALA A 117 -14.45 -8.13 7.44
CA ALA A 117 -15.18 -7.64 8.63
C ALA A 117 -15.97 -8.74 9.35
N GLU A 118 -16.61 -9.64 8.61
CA GLU A 118 -17.38 -10.75 9.17
C GLU A 118 -16.48 -11.73 9.95
N SER A 119 -15.23 -11.98 9.49
CA SER A 119 -14.26 -12.79 10.24
C SER A 119 -13.99 -12.19 11.61
N ALA A 120 -13.76 -10.87 11.66
CA ALA A 120 -13.51 -10.17 12.91
C ALA A 120 -14.73 -10.20 13.84
N HIS A 121 -15.93 -10.06 13.28
CA HIS A 121 -17.20 -10.12 14.02
C HIS A 121 -17.40 -11.49 14.66
N ILE A 122 -17.21 -12.57 13.89
CA ILE A 122 -17.33 -13.94 14.38
C ILE A 122 -16.29 -14.20 15.49
N ALA A 123 -15.05 -13.74 15.30
CA ALA A 123 -13.97 -13.93 16.27
C ALA A 123 -14.18 -13.16 17.58
N ASN A 124 -14.76 -11.96 17.52
CA ASN A 124 -14.86 -11.04 18.65
C ASN A 124 -16.23 -11.06 19.38
N LYS A 125 -16.90 -12.22 19.41
CA LYS A 125 -18.21 -12.36 20.10
C LYS A 125 -18.15 -11.99 21.57
N ASP A 126 -17.01 -12.16 22.22
CA ASP A 126 -16.81 -11.91 23.66
C ASP A 126 -16.27 -10.51 23.94
N ASN A 127 -16.06 -9.66 22.91
CA ASN A 127 -15.49 -8.31 23.01
C ASN A 127 -14.12 -8.24 23.72
N ASP A 128 -13.27 -9.24 23.51
CA ASP A 128 -11.98 -9.39 24.15
C ASP A 128 -10.79 -9.17 23.20
N LEU A 129 -11.05 -8.95 21.91
CA LEU A 129 -10.06 -8.70 20.88
C LEU A 129 -9.99 -7.22 20.48
N ILE A 130 -8.83 -6.80 20.02
CA ILE A 130 -8.58 -5.45 19.49
C ILE A 130 -8.64 -5.52 17.96
N ILE A 131 -9.74 -5.06 17.38
CA ILE A 131 -9.92 -5.09 15.92
C ILE A 131 -9.31 -3.83 15.30
N VAL A 132 -8.40 -4.01 14.36
CA VAL A 132 -7.67 -2.92 13.69
C VAL A 132 -7.75 -3.07 12.17
N GLU A 133 -8.01 -1.97 11.47
CA GLU A 133 -7.75 -1.83 10.04
C GLU A 133 -6.40 -1.13 9.86
N PRO A 134 -5.32 -1.88 9.56
CA PRO A 134 -3.94 -1.38 9.65
C PRO A 134 -3.43 -0.66 8.40
N GLY A 135 -4.31 -0.28 7.48
CA GLY A 135 -3.90 0.39 6.25
C GLY A 135 -5.10 0.73 5.39
N ILE A 136 -5.89 1.71 5.84
CA ILE A 136 -7.07 2.16 5.10
C ILE A 136 -6.63 2.90 3.85
N GLY A 137 -7.03 2.35 2.70
CA GLY A 137 -6.80 2.92 1.37
C GLY A 137 -8.11 3.11 0.59
N SER A 138 -9.27 3.14 1.28
CA SER A 138 -10.59 3.28 0.66
C SER A 138 -11.52 4.12 1.53
N GLY A 139 -12.67 4.51 1.00
CA GLY A 139 -13.67 5.35 1.70
C GLY A 139 -14.53 4.62 2.74
N HIS A 140 -14.29 3.33 2.99
CA HIS A 140 -15.08 2.54 3.93
C HIS A 140 -14.19 1.90 4.97
N ALA A 141 -14.58 2.00 6.24
CA ALA A 141 -13.95 1.32 7.35
C ALA A 141 -15.01 0.90 8.36
N PHE A 142 -14.77 -0.22 9.06
CA PHE A 142 -15.71 -0.78 10.04
C PHE A 142 -15.10 -0.86 11.46
N ALA A 143 -13.76 -1.02 11.55
CA ALA A 143 -13.11 -1.21 12.83
C ALA A 143 -13.09 0.08 13.66
N GLN A 144 -13.07 -0.09 14.99
CA GLN A 144 -12.90 1.02 15.92
C GLN A 144 -11.50 1.65 15.82
N PHE A 145 -10.47 0.82 15.69
CA PHE A 145 -9.10 1.27 15.58
C PHE A 145 -8.62 1.21 14.13
N ARG A 146 -8.03 2.32 13.66
CA ARG A 146 -7.69 2.51 12.24
C ARG A 146 -6.32 3.14 12.08
N CYS A 147 -5.58 2.63 11.09
CA CYS A 147 -4.38 3.29 10.59
C CYS A 147 -4.64 3.74 9.15
N TYR A 148 -4.56 5.03 8.92
CA TYR A 148 -4.65 5.63 7.59
C TYR A 148 -3.27 5.71 6.95
N GLU A 149 -3.20 5.59 5.64
CA GLU A 149 -1.93 5.59 4.92
C GLU A 149 -1.30 6.99 4.82
N SER A 150 -2.11 8.05 4.94
CA SER A 150 -1.67 9.44 4.89
C SER A 150 -2.65 10.38 5.59
N TYR A 151 -2.20 11.58 5.96
CA TYR A 151 -3.08 12.62 6.50
C TYR A 151 -4.11 13.13 5.50
N PRO A 152 -3.78 13.36 4.19
CA PRO A 152 -4.78 13.69 3.18
C PRO A 152 -5.90 12.64 3.10
N LEU A 153 -5.57 11.35 3.15
CA LEU A 153 -6.58 10.29 3.16
C LEU A 153 -7.44 10.35 4.41
N LYS A 154 -6.83 10.51 5.59
CA LYS A 154 -7.58 10.63 6.85
C LYS A 154 -8.55 11.80 6.80
N ALA A 155 -8.10 12.97 6.31
CA ALA A 155 -8.95 14.15 6.17
C ALA A 155 -10.10 13.91 5.19
N ALA A 156 -9.83 13.32 4.03
CA ALA A 156 -10.86 12.99 3.03
C ALA A 156 -11.85 11.95 3.59
N PHE A 157 -11.37 10.94 4.31
CA PHE A 157 -12.22 9.93 4.95
C PHE A 157 -13.19 10.57 5.96
N VAL A 158 -12.68 11.41 6.86
CA VAL A 158 -13.51 12.14 7.84
C VAL A 158 -14.52 13.03 7.12
N GLY A 159 -14.11 13.72 6.06
CA GLY A 159 -14.99 14.60 5.29
C GLY A 159 -16.13 13.88 4.55
N THR A 160 -15.90 12.62 4.12
CA THR A 160 -16.89 11.84 3.35
C THR A 160 -17.72 10.88 4.20
N SER A 161 -17.27 10.53 5.40
CA SER A 161 -17.97 9.57 6.28
C SER A 161 -19.17 10.15 7.02
N GLY A 162 -19.48 11.43 6.84
CA GLY A 162 -20.54 12.11 7.58
C GLY A 162 -20.20 12.39 9.05
N VAL A 163 -19.00 12.05 9.48
CA VAL A 163 -18.50 12.42 10.81
C VAL A 163 -18.15 13.91 10.78
N SER A 164 -18.78 14.68 11.68
CA SER A 164 -18.47 16.09 11.82
C SER A 164 -17.00 16.30 12.19
N TYR A 165 -16.36 17.32 11.59
CA TYR A 165 -15.02 17.73 12.00
C TYR A 165 -14.95 18.13 13.50
N CYS A 166 -16.11 18.44 14.11
CA CYS A 166 -16.24 18.72 15.54
C CYS A 166 -16.28 17.44 16.41
N ASN A 167 -16.37 16.25 15.81
CA ASN A 167 -16.33 14.96 16.50
C ASN A 167 -15.36 14.03 15.77
N PRO A 168 -14.05 14.39 15.77
CA PRO A 168 -13.05 13.64 15.04
C PRO A 168 -12.85 12.27 15.69
N GLU A 169 -12.42 11.33 14.88
CA GLU A 169 -11.97 10.02 15.31
C GLU A 169 -10.61 10.13 16.03
N TRP A 170 -10.62 10.08 17.36
CA TRP A 170 -9.43 10.27 18.19
C TRP A 170 -8.41 9.15 18.07
N TYR A 171 -8.87 7.92 17.84
CA TYR A 171 -8.01 6.73 17.84
C TYR A 171 -7.35 6.46 16.48
N GLY A 172 -7.80 7.10 15.42
CA GLY A 172 -7.21 6.95 14.10
C GLY A 172 -5.77 7.45 14.07
N ARG A 173 -4.84 6.60 13.65
CA ARG A 173 -3.43 6.93 13.48
C ARG A 173 -3.09 7.05 12.00
N VAL A 174 -2.10 7.84 11.67
CA VAL A 174 -1.52 7.84 10.32
C VAL A 174 -0.22 7.05 10.39
N VAL A 175 -0.18 5.93 9.65
CA VAL A 175 0.98 5.08 9.51
C VAL A 175 1.18 4.85 8.01
N PRO A 176 2.30 5.29 7.42
CA PRO A 176 2.53 5.18 5.99
C PRO A 176 2.65 3.72 5.57
N ASN A 177 2.47 3.45 4.28
CA ASN A 177 2.80 2.16 3.71
C ASN A 177 4.30 1.87 3.85
N TYR A 178 4.64 0.59 3.83
CA TYR A 178 5.97 0.09 4.11
C TYR A 178 6.46 -0.83 2.99
N PHE A 179 7.77 -0.84 2.82
CA PHE A 179 8.43 -1.50 1.69
C PHE A 179 9.62 -2.33 2.17
N ASP A 180 9.74 -3.51 1.60
CA ASP A 180 10.92 -4.35 1.79
C ASP A 180 12.05 -3.85 0.89
N LEU A 181 13.15 -3.43 1.47
CA LEU A 181 14.28 -2.88 0.70
C LEU A 181 14.90 -3.91 -0.25
N ARG A 182 14.69 -5.21 -0.02
CA ARG A 182 15.15 -6.28 -0.91
C ARG A 182 14.45 -6.27 -2.28
N ASP A 183 13.28 -5.64 -2.35
CA ASP A 183 12.50 -5.53 -3.59
C ASP A 183 13.05 -4.45 -4.55
N PHE A 184 14.09 -3.70 -4.16
CA PHE A 184 14.61 -2.56 -4.92
C PHE A 184 16.11 -2.70 -5.20
N ALA A 185 16.54 -2.19 -6.37
CA ALA A 185 17.95 -2.20 -6.77
C ALA A 185 18.27 -0.91 -7.56
N PRO A 186 18.56 0.20 -6.87
CA PRO A 186 18.94 1.44 -7.54
C PRO A 186 20.21 1.23 -8.35
N GLN A 187 20.19 1.61 -9.63
CA GLN A 187 21.33 1.57 -10.52
C GLN A 187 22.03 2.94 -10.55
N SER A 188 23.35 2.97 -10.69
CA SER A 188 24.12 4.20 -10.83
C SER A 188 23.86 4.88 -12.17
N GLU A 189 23.82 4.08 -13.25
CA GLU A 189 23.52 4.55 -14.61
C GLU A 189 22.02 4.45 -14.90
N ARG A 190 21.46 5.47 -15.54
CA ARG A 190 20.06 5.57 -15.91
C ARG A 190 19.92 5.62 -17.41
N LYS A 191 18.95 4.86 -17.90
CA LYS A 191 18.54 4.92 -19.30
C LYS A 191 17.62 6.12 -19.53
N PRO A 192 17.68 6.77 -20.69
CA PRO A 192 16.92 7.98 -20.99
C PRO A 192 15.46 7.66 -21.38
N TYR A 193 14.74 6.93 -20.50
CA TYR A 193 13.32 6.67 -20.67
C TYR A 193 12.54 6.94 -19.39
N ALA A 194 11.24 7.17 -19.54
CA ALA A 194 10.29 7.30 -18.46
C ALA A 194 9.51 6.01 -18.23
N VAL A 195 8.99 5.81 -17.03
CA VAL A 195 8.11 4.68 -16.69
C VAL A 195 6.76 5.17 -16.17
N ALA A 196 5.67 4.58 -16.69
CA ALA A 196 4.35 4.61 -16.06
C ALA A 196 4.01 3.19 -15.58
N LEU A 197 3.97 2.98 -14.26
CA LEU A 197 3.84 1.67 -13.65
C LEU A 197 2.55 1.58 -12.82
N GLY A 198 1.68 0.62 -13.17
CA GLY A 198 0.42 0.40 -12.48
C GLY A 198 -0.71 0.06 -13.43
N ARG A 199 -1.94 0.07 -12.94
CA ARG A 199 -3.12 -0.12 -13.81
C ARG A 199 -3.18 0.97 -14.87
N ILE A 200 -3.49 0.57 -16.08
CA ILE A 200 -3.62 1.49 -17.20
C ILE A 200 -5.03 2.06 -17.22
N GLY A 201 -5.10 3.38 -17.18
CA GLY A 201 -6.37 4.11 -17.20
C GLY A 201 -6.14 5.62 -17.13
N ARG A 202 -7.13 6.37 -17.59
CA ARG A 202 -7.10 7.84 -17.55
C ARG A 202 -7.03 8.37 -16.12
N ASN A 203 -7.69 7.70 -15.18
CA ASN A 203 -7.61 8.06 -13.77
C ASN A 203 -6.21 7.89 -13.17
N LYS A 204 -5.32 7.15 -13.83
CA LYS A 204 -3.89 7.03 -13.47
C LYS A 204 -3.00 7.98 -14.26
N GLY A 205 -3.58 8.79 -15.17
CA GLY A 205 -2.87 9.79 -15.95
C GLY A 205 -1.87 9.21 -16.96
N VAL A 206 -2.10 7.98 -17.42
CA VAL A 206 -1.21 7.35 -18.41
C VAL A 206 -1.30 8.07 -19.76
N ASP A 207 -2.48 8.58 -20.12
CA ASP A 207 -2.68 9.45 -21.31
C ASP A 207 -1.89 10.77 -21.18
N ILE A 208 -1.86 11.36 -19.99
CA ILE A 208 -1.06 12.56 -19.69
C ILE A 208 0.44 12.26 -19.82
N ALA A 209 0.88 11.11 -19.29
CA ALA A 209 2.28 10.67 -19.38
C ALA A 209 2.70 10.44 -20.84
N ILE A 210 1.83 9.85 -21.67
CA ILE A 210 2.06 9.66 -23.11
C ILE A 210 2.24 11.00 -23.81
N GLU A 211 1.36 11.96 -23.55
CA GLU A 211 1.47 13.29 -24.18
C GLU A 211 2.72 14.03 -23.70
N ALA A 212 3.04 13.98 -22.41
CA ALA A 212 4.20 14.65 -21.85
C ALA A 212 5.51 14.12 -22.44
N THR A 213 5.65 12.79 -22.59
CA THR A 213 6.84 12.17 -23.15
C THR A 213 6.95 12.42 -24.66
N TRP A 214 5.84 12.41 -25.39
CA TRP A 214 5.82 12.80 -26.79
C TRP A 214 6.34 14.24 -26.98
N ARG A 215 5.83 15.21 -26.22
CA ARG A 215 6.26 16.61 -26.26
C ARG A 215 7.72 16.80 -25.87
N ALA A 216 8.21 15.96 -24.96
CA ALA A 216 9.60 16.00 -24.48
C ALA A 216 10.59 15.25 -25.37
N GLY A 217 10.11 14.47 -26.36
CA GLY A 217 10.95 13.62 -27.20
C GLY A 217 11.61 12.46 -26.44
N ILE A 218 10.92 11.87 -25.47
CA ILE A 218 11.43 10.82 -24.58
C ILE A 218 10.58 9.55 -24.73
N ASP A 219 11.22 8.40 -24.73
CA ASP A 219 10.55 7.10 -24.73
C ASP A 219 9.83 6.85 -23.40
N LEU A 220 8.63 6.26 -23.47
CA LEU A 220 7.84 5.84 -22.33
C LEU A 220 7.68 4.31 -22.31
N VAL A 221 8.02 3.70 -21.18
CA VAL A 221 7.65 2.32 -20.88
C VAL A 221 6.40 2.30 -20.03
N VAL A 222 5.34 1.67 -20.55
CA VAL A 222 4.07 1.48 -19.83
C VAL A 222 3.97 0.03 -19.37
N ALA A 223 3.81 -0.18 -18.07
CA ALA A 223 3.77 -1.51 -17.44
C ALA A 223 2.59 -1.65 -16.50
N GLY A 224 1.73 -2.63 -16.74
CA GLY A 224 0.56 -2.92 -15.93
C GLY A 224 -0.59 -3.54 -16.70
N GLN A 225 -1.66 -3.80 -15.97
CA GLN A 225 -2.90 -4.37 -16.53
C GLN A 225 -3.70 -3.28 -17.25
N GLY A 226 -4.22 -3.60 -18.44
CA GLY A 226 -5.02 -2.72 -19.29
C GLY A 226 -4.48 -2.64 -20.70
N SER A 227 -4.96 -1.69 -21.49
CA SER A 227 -4.67 -1.55 -22.91
C SER A 227 -4.59 -0.10 -23.36
N SER A 228 -4.14 0.17 -24.59
CA SER A 228 -4.15 1.51 -25.18
C SER A 228 -5.56 2.12 -25.25
N LYS A 229 -6.59 1.29 -25.42
CA LYS A 229 -7.99 1.74 -25.50
C LYS A 229 -8.49 2.34 -24.18
N ASP A 230 -7.99 1.85 -23.05
CA ASP A 230 -8.35 2.36 -21.71
C ASP A 230 -7.89 3.80 -21.47
N VAL A 231 -6.96 4.28 -22.30
CA VAL A 231 -6.42 5.64 -22.27
C VAL A 231 -6.71 6.43 -23.55
N GLY A 232 -7.60 5.90 -24.42
CA GLY A 232 -8.13 6.62 -25.57
C GLY A 232 -7.31 6.50 -26.86
N PHE A 233 -6.44 5.50 -26.99
CA PHE A 233 -5.66 5.25 -28.18
C PHE A 233 -6.06 3.91 -28.81
N ASP A 234 -6.24 3.87 -30.15
CA ASP A 234 -6.49 2.62 -30.87
C ASP A 234 -5.27 1.68 -30.83
N LYS A 235 -4.07 2.24 -30.86
CA LYS A 235 -2.78 1.56 -30.70
C LYS A 235 -1.84 2.43 -29.87
N TRP A 236 -0.84 1.80 -29.26
CA TRP A 236 0.21 2.54 -28.57
C TRP A 236 0.98 3.42 -29.56
N PRO A 237 1.26 4.70 -29.24
CA PRO A 237 2.15 5.55 -30.03
C PRO A 237 3.57 4.97 -30.15
N ASP A 238 4.30 5.33 -31.20
CA ASP A 238 5.60 4.71 -31.52
C ASP A 238 6.67 4.90 -30.42
N HIS A 239 6.62 5.99 -29.64
CA HIS A 239 7.52 6.24 -28.51
C HIS A 239 7.10 5.51 -27.23
N VAL A 240 6.01 4.74 -27.26
CA VAL A 240 5.47 4.01 -26.09
C VAL A 240 5.72 2.53 -26.23
N LYS A 241 6.48 1.97 -25.31
CA LYS A 241 6.67 0.53 -25.18
C LYS A 241 5.77 -0.04 -24.09
N TYR A 242 4.71 -0.71 -24.48
CA TYR A 242 3.86 -1.46 -23.57
C TYR A 242 4.41 -2.87 -23.33
N ILE A 243 4.51 -3.29 -22.06
CA ILE A 243 5.08 -4.60 -21.69
C ILE A 243 4.11 -5.51 -20.93
N GLY A 244 2.87 -5.09 -20.73
CA GLY A 244 1.89 -5.88 -19.98
C GLY A 244 2.13 -5.86 -18.47
N TYR A 245 1.67 -6.91 -17.81
CA TYR A 245 1.87 -7.11 -16.37
C TYR A 245 3.37 -7.18 -16.04
N ALA A 246 3.77 -6.43 -15.02
CA ALA A 246 5.14 -6.43 -14.52
C ALA A 246 5.19 -7.15 -13.16
N ASP A 247 5.87 -8.28 -13.09
CA ASP A 247 6.22 -8.95 -11.86
C ASP A 247 7.26 -8.17 -11.04
N LEU A 248 7.62 -8.68 -9.87
CA LEU A 248 8.53 -7.99 -8.97
C LEU A 248 9.90 -7.71 -9.61
N GLU A 249 10.49 -8.69 -10.30
CA GLU A 249 11.79 -8.54 -10.95
C GLU A 249 11.74 -7.56 -12.12
N THR A 250 10.68 -7.60 -12.91
CA THR A 250 10.46 -6.63 -13.99
C THR A 250 10.29 -5.21 -13.44
N ARG A 251 9.52 -5.02 -12.35
CA ARG A 251 9.35 -3.72 -11.67
C ARG A 251 10.68 -3.20 -11.15
N LYS A 252 11.43 -4.05 -10.44
CA LYS A 252 12.76 -3.76 -9.88
C LYS A 252 13.72 -3.28 -10.96
N ARG A 253 13.78 -3.99 -12.09
CA ARG A 253 14.61 -3.62 -13.24
C ARG A 253 14.16 -2.31 -13.88
N LEU A 254 12.87 -2.16 -14.19
CA LEU A 254 12.34 -0.97 -14.85
C LEU A 254 12.60 0.31 -14.05
N LEU A 255 12.24 0.30 -12.76
CA LEU A 255 12.46 1.44 -11.88
C LEU A 255 13.97 1.65 -11.58
N GLY A 256 14.72 0.55 -11.50
CA GLY A 256 16.17 0.60 -11.34
C GLY A 256 16.90 1.26 -12.51
N GLU A 257 16.41 1.13 -13.73
CA GLU A 257 17.02 1.64 -14.95
C GLU A 257 16.46 3.00 -15.40
N ALA A 258 15.18 3.29 -15.17
CA ALA A 258 14.52 4.49 -15.70
C ALA A 258 15.06 5.79 -15.10
N SER A 259 15.07 6.85 -15.87
CA SER A 259 15.43 8.19 -15.39
C SER A 259 14.43 8.76 -14.42
N PHE A 260 13.14 8.60 -14.72
CA PHE A 260 12.03 9.08 -13.89
C PHE A 260 10.76 8.26 -14.14
N SER A 261 9.82 8.38 -13.24
CA SER A 261 8.51 7.71 -13.32
C SER A 261 7.37 8.72 -13.21
N PHE A 262 6.22 8.33 -13.75
CA PHE A 262 5.00 9.10 -13.60
C PHE A 262 4.00 8.46 -12.65
N LEU A 263 3.41 9.29 -11.78
CA LEU A 263 2.23 9.00 -10.98
C LEU A 263 1.27 10.20 -11.09
N LEU A 264 0.67 10.36 -12.26
CA LEU A 264 -0.17 11.51 -12.64
C LEU A 264 -1.66 11.24 -12.40
N SER A 265 -1.99 10.59 -11.28
CA SER A 265 -3.36 10.25 -10.94
C SER A 265 -4.25 11.49 -10.88
N THR A 266 -5.44 11.40 -11.51
CA THR A 266 -6.45 12.45 -11.50
C THR A 266 -7.43 12.35 -10.33
N TYR A 267 -7.19 11.39 -9.43
CA TYR A 267 -7.87 11.25 -8.14
C TYR A 267 -6.89 11.36 -6.98
N TRP A 268 -7.38 11.53 -5.80
CA TRP A 268 -6.56 11.58 -4.60
C TRP A 268 -6.02 10.19 -4.26
N GLU A 269 -4.73 9.97 -4.55
CA GLU A 269 -4.06 8.74 -4.15
C GLU A 269 -4.03 8.63 -2.63
N PRO A 270 -4.49 7.51 -2.07
CA PRO A 270 -4.42 7.28 -0.63
C PRO A 270 -3.00 7.31 -0.08
N PHE A 271 -2.06 6.75 -0.86
CA PHE A 271 -0.64 6.74 -0.53
C PHE A 271 0.26 6.99 -1.75
N GLY A 272 -0.05 6.39 -2.90
CA GLY A 272 0.80 6.51 -4.08
C GLY A 272 2.07 5.67 -4.01
N GLY A 273 1.93 4.39 -3.67
CA GLY A 273 3.06 3.48 -3.44
C GLY A 273 4.12 3.48 -4.53
N THR A 274 3.72 3.63 -5.80
CA THR A 274 4.66 3.68 -6.94
C THR A 274 5.65 4.84 -6.85
N ALA A 275 5.29 5.98 -6.25
CA ALA A 275 6.23 7.08 -6.05
C ALA A 275 7.34 6.71 -5.04
N VAL A 276 6.98 6.00 -3.96
CA VAL A 276 7.98 5.50 -2.99
C VAL A 276 8.81 4.38 -3.60
N GLU A 277 8.23 3.45 -4.35
CA GLU A 277 8.95 2.41 -5.10
C GLU A 277 9.97 3.04 -6.05
N SER A 278 9.58 4.14 -6.71
CA SER A 278 10.47 4.89 -7.60
C SER A 278 11.63 5.52 -6.82
N MET A 279 11.35 6.21 -5.72
CA MET A 279 12.41 6.78 -4.86
C MET A 279 13.37 5.71 -4.36
N LEU A 280 12.87 4.59 -3.84
CA LEU A 280 13.69 3.46 -3.36
C LEU A 280 14.56 2.85 -4.46
N SER A 281 14.11 2.93 -5.72
CA SER A 281 14.85 2.49 -6.89
C SER A 281 15.78 3.57 -7.46
N GLY A 282 15.82 4.78 -6.88
CA GLY A 282 16.56 5.93 -7.41
C GLY A 282 15.95 6.52 -8.69
N CYS A 283 14.73 6.17 -9.05
CA CYS A 283 13.95 6.74 -10.14
C CYS A 283 13.21 7.98 -9.65
N VAL A 284 13.33 9.12 -10.31
CA VAL A 284 12.71 10.37 -9.83
C VAL A 284 11.21 10.36 -10.07
N PRO A 285 10.33 10.46 -9.06
CA PRO A 285 8.89 10.51 -9.27
C PRO A 285 8.45 11.90 -9.74
N ILE A 286 7.63 11.95 -10.78
CA ILE A 286 6.86 13.10 -11.24
C ILE A 286 5.39 12.78 -11.00
N CYS A 287 4.76 13.50 -10.08
CA CYS A 287 3.45 13.18 -9.53
C CYS A 287 2.45 14.31 -9.73
N SER A 288 1.16 14.00 -9.63
CA SER A 288 0.13 15.04 -9.44
C SER A 288 0.33 15.72 -8.09
N ASP A 289 0.06 17.01 -7.99
CA ASP A 289 0.07 17.78 -6.73
C ASP A 289 -1.25 17.57 -5.96
N ALA A 290 -1.50 16.33 -5.58
CA ALA A 290 -2.74 15.94 -4.90
C ALA A 290 -2.55 14.68 -4.03
N GLY A 291 -3.45 14.46 -3.08
CA GLY A 291 -3.47 13.29 -2.23
C GLY A 291 -2.19 13.14 -1.39
N ALA A 292 -1.77 11.90 -1.15
CA ALA A 292 -0.64 11.60 -0.27
C ALA A 292 0.72 12.14 -0.78
N MET A 293 0.87 12.39 -2.09
CA MET A 293 2.10 12.95 -2.63
C MET A 293 2.43 14.33 -2.05
N THR A 294 1.42 15.10 -1.65
CA THR A 294 1.64 16.41 -1.00
C THR A 294 2.32 16.31 0.37
N GLU A 295 2.29 15.12 0.97
CA GLU A 295 2.87 14.87 2.30
C GLU A 295 4.36 14.50 2.23
N TYR A 296 4.80 13.77 1.20
CA TYR A 296 6.16 13.22 1.18
C TYR A 296 6.99 13.57 -0.05
N ILE A 297 6.40 14.13 -1.11
CA ILE A 297 7.16 14.70 -2.23
C ILE A 297 7.44 16.17 -1.97
N VAL A 298 8.70 16.48 -1.75
CA VAL A 298 9.21 17.86 -1.64
C VAL A 298 9.66 18.28 -3.03
N ASP A 299 8.91 19.22 -3.63
CA ASP A 299 9.08 19.64 -5.01
C ASP A 299 10.50 20.12 -5.32
N GLY A 300 11.12 19.56 -6.36
CA GLY A 300 12.49 19.85 -6.76
C GLY A 300 13.59 19.27 -5.85
N VAL A 301 13.23 18.52 -4.79
CA VAL A 301 14.20 17.93 -3.84
C VAL A 301 14.25 16.40 -3.94
N ASN A 302 13.11 15.72 -3.81
CA ASN A 302 13.03 14.27 -3.92
C ASN A 302 12.03 13.78 -4.99
N GLY A 303 11.53 14.70 -5.81
CA GLY A 303 10.57 14.47 -6.87
C GLY A 303 9.94 15.77 -7.32
N PHE A 304 8.88 15.67 -8.12
CA PHE A 304 8.15 16.84 -8.61
C PHE A 304 6.66 16.63 -8.44
N ARG A 305 5.96 17.71 -8.04
CA ARG A 305 4.49 17.78 -7.99
C ARG A 305 4.00 18.74 -9.05
N CYS A 306 3.08 18.28 -9.88
CA CYS A 306 2.65 18.97 -11.10
C CYS A 306 1.13 19.11 -11.14
N ASN A 307 0.65 20.29 -11.57
CA ASN A 307 -0.76 20.58 -11.82
C ASN A 307 -1.07 20.75 -13.30
N THR A 308 -0.07 21.09 -14.11
CA THR A 308 -0.24 21.40 -15.53
C THR A 308 0.79 20.63 -16.39
N MET A 309 0.50 20.54 -17.70
CA MET A 309 1.47 20.01 -18.66
C MET A 309 2.78 20.83 -18.66
N GLY A 310 2.68 22.14 -18.45
CA GLY A 310 3.86 23.00 -18.32
C GLY A 310 4.75 22.63 -17.16
N ASP A 311 4.14 22.30 -16.00
CA ASP A 311 4.88 21.83 -14.81
C ASP A 311 5.55 20.49 -15.09
N ILE A 312 4.86 19.56 -15.74
CA ILE A 312 5.39 18.24 -16.09
C ILE A 312 6.61 18.39 -17.02
N LEU A 313 6.50 19.18 -18.07
CA LEU A 313 7.61 19.42 -19.01
C LEU A 313 8.79 20.14 -18.33
N ARG A 314 8.52 21.05 -17.40
CA ARG A 314 9.56 21.65 -16.54
C ARG A 314 10.22 20.59 -15.65
N ALA A 315 9.43 19.76 -14.97
CA ALA A 315 9.91 18.71 -14.11
C ALA A 315 10.84 17.75 -14.86
N ILE A 316 10.45 17.30 -16.07
CA ILE A 316 11.28 16.44 -16.92
C ILE A 316 12.68 17.04 -17.16
N ARG A 317 12.75 18.33 -17.46
CA ARG A 317 14.05 19.03 -17.65
C ARG A 317 14.89 19.12 -16.38
N LEU A 318 14.24 19.17 -15.21
CA LEU A 318 14.89 19.30 -13.91
C LEU A 318 15.22 17.96 -13.25
N VAL A 319 14.78 16.82 -13.79
CA VAL A 319 15.12 15.48 -13.27
C VAL A 319 16.62 15.32 -12.95
N PRO A 320 17.57 15.79 -13.80
CA PRO A 320 18.99 15.65 -13.51
C PRO A 320 19.50 16.42 -12.27
N THR A 321 18.73 17.38 -11.75
CA THR A 321 19.12 18.17 -10.58
C THR A 321 18.87 17.46 -9.25
N ILE A 322 18.03 16.41 -9.25
CA ILE A 322 17.67 15.67 -8.05
C ILE A 322 18.88 14.84 -7.54
N LYS A 323 19.22 15.02 -6.28
CA LYS A 323 20.24 14.23 -5.58
C LYS A 323 19.66 12.87 -5.20
N ARG A 324 19.86 11.88 -6.07
CA ARG A 324 19.20 10.57 -5.99
C ARG A 324 19.57 9.78 -4.75
N ASP A 325 20.79 9.89 -4.26
CA ASP A 325 21.27 9.26 -3.02
C ASP A 325 20.48 9.77 -1.80
N LYS A 326 20.24 11.07 -1.72
CA LYS A 326 19.42 11.66 -0.66
C LYS A 326 17.96 11.26 -0.78
N MET A 327 17.41 11.22 -1.99
CA MET A 327 16.05 10.77 -2.27
C MET A 327 15.85 9.29 -1.84
N VAL A 328 16.78 8.40 -2.21
CA VAL A 328 16.75 6.98 -1.82
C VAL A 328 16.82 6.86 -0.30
N ARG A 329 17.76 7.57 0.34
CA ARG A 329 17.91 7.56 1.81
C ARG A 329 16.63 8.03 2.50
N PHE A 330 16.04 9.13 2.05
CA PHE A 330 14.76 9.61 2.59
C PHE A 330 13.68 8.53 2.52
N ALA A 331 13.56 7.84 1.39
CA ALA A 331 12.58 6.77 1.23
C ALA A 331 12.87 5.56 2.15
N GLN A 332 14.13 5.20 2.34
CA GLN A 332 14.55 4.13 3.26
C GLN A 332 14.24 4.50 4.72
N ASP A 333 14.59 5.71 5.14
CA ASP A 333 14.45 6.19 6.51
C ASP A 333 12.98 6.35 6.95
N ASN A 334 12.05 6.51 5.99
CA ASN A 334 10.64 6.74 6.28
C ASN A 334 9.70 5.58 5.95
N PHE A 335 10.06 4.73 4.98
CA PHE A 335 9.13 3.75 4.42
C PHE A 335 9.66 2.31 4.42
N SER A 336 10.88 2.05 4.89
CA SER A 336 11.34 0.67 5.08
C SER A 336 10.53 -0.04 6.16
N LEU A 337 10.56 -1.38 6.16
CA LEU A 337 9.92 -2.19 7.21
C LEU A 337 10.39 -1.76 8.60
N ASP A 338 11.71 -1.53 8.75
CA ASP A 338 12.29 -1.11 10.04
C ASP A 338 11.87 0.30 10.47
N ALA A 339 11.70 1.22 9.54
CA ALA A 339 11.27 2.59 9.82
C ALA A 339 9.79 2.67 10.22
N VAL A 340 8.95 1.78 9.68
CA VAL A 340 7.50 1.84 9.91
C VAL A 340 7.06 0.95 11.09
N ARG A 341 7.78 -0.14 11.38
CA ARG A 341 7.44 -1.02 12.52
C ARG A 341 7.22 -0.26 13.84
N PRO A 342 8.10 0.64 14.29
CA PRO A 342 7.89 1.36 15.55
C PRO A 342 6.61 2.18 15.58
N LYS A 343 6.17 2.69 14.41
CA LYS A 343 4.93 3.45 14.29
C LYS A 343 3.70 2.56 14.52
N PHE A 344 3.70 1.34 13.99
CA PHE A 344 2.66 0.35 14.29
C PHE A 344 2.70 -0.11 15.75
N GLN A 345 3.88 -0.39 16.31
CA GLN A 345 4.01 -0.76 17.72
C GLN A 345 3.42 0.32 18.62
N ARG A 346 3.75 1.59 18.37
CA ARG A 346 3.16 2.71 19.09
C ARG A 346 1.64 2.78 18.95
N ALA A 347 1.12 2.56 17.73
CA ALA A 347 -0.33 2.55 17.51
C ALA A 347 -1.00 1.39 18.27
N PHE A 348 -0.41 0.21 18.28
CA PHE A 348 -0.94 -0.95 19.00
C PHE A 348 -0.93 -0.74 20.52
N ASP A 349 0.12 -0.15 21.07
CA ASP A 349 0.18 0.23 22.48
C ASP A 349 -0.94 1.21 22.82
N ASP A 350 -1.15 2.24 22.00
CA ASP A 350 -2.22 3.21 22.19
C ASP A 350 -3.61 2.54 22.14
N PHE A 351 -3.83 1.62 21.21
CA PHE A 351 -5.11 0.90 21.07
C PHE A 351 -5.36 -0.06 22.24
N ALA A 352 -4.33 -0.77 22.67
CA ALA A 352 -4.42 -1.66 23.84
C ALA A 352 -4.75 -0.89 25.12
N ASP A 353 -4.14 0.28 25.31
CA ASP A 353 -4.43 1.12 26.47
C ASP A 353 -5.86 1.64 26.48
N VAL A 354 -6.38 2.04 25.34
CA VAL A 354 -7.77 2.49 25.20
C VAL A 354 -8.74 1.34 25.46
N MET A 355 -8.44 0.13 24.97
CA MET A 355 -9.38 -1.00 25.04
C MET A 355 -9.33 -1.72 26.37
N HIS A 356 -8.15 -1.92 26.95
CA HIS A 356 -7.96 -2.82 28.09
C HIS A 356 -7.14 -2.23 29.26
N GLY A 357 -6.47 -1.11 29.03
CA GLY A 357 -5.66 -0.43 30.03
C GLY A 357 -6.46 0.59 30.84
N LYS A 358 -5.75 1.46 31.51
CA LYS A 358 -6.34 2.60 32.21
C LYS A 358 -6.72 3.75 31.25
N GLY A 359 -6.49 3.51 29.99
CA GLY A 359 -7.00 4.25 28.86
C GLY A 359 -6.34 5.59 28.66
N TRP A 360 -7.19 6.50 28.29
CA TRP A 360 -6.83 7.87 27.92
C TRP A 360 -6.45 8.80 29.08
N TYR A 361 -6.68 8.39 30.34
CA TYR A 361 -6.42 9.22 31.52
C TYR A 361 -5.04 9.00 32.14
N GLU A 362 -4.28 8.00 31.71
CA GLU A 362 -2.93 7.76 32.21
C GLU A 362 -1.87 8.20 31.19
N LEU A 363 -0.88 8.94 31.70
CA LEU A 363 0.32 9.26 30.95
C LEU A 363 1.25 8.04 30.97
N HIS A 364 1.48 7.47 29.78
CA HIS A 364 2.51 6.47 29.58
C HIS A 364 3.74 7.12 28.98
N ASP A 365 4.89 6.95 29.63
CA ASP A 365 6.18 7.34 29.03
C ASP A 365 6.56 6.30 27.97
N ARG A 366 6.11 6.53 26.75
CA ARG A 366 6.38 5.64 25.62
C ARG A 366 7.51 6.13 24.71
N GLY A 367 8.27 7.11 25.22
CA GLY A 367 9.24 7.81 24.40
C GLY A 367 8.59 8.62 23.27
N LEU A 368 9.35 9.44 22.63
CA LEU A 368 8.93 10.27 21.50
C LEU A 368 9.26 9.55 20.20
N THR A 369 8.60 8.41 19.91
CA THR A 369 8.66 7.86 18.55
C THR A 369 7.88 8.78 17.63
N PRO A 370 8.53 9.51 16.70
CA PRO A 370 7.82 10.40 15.80
C PRO A 370 6.90 9.59 14.90
N LEU A 371 5.62 9.92 14.88
CA LEU A 371 4.67 9.35 13.92
C LEU A 371 4.82 9.99 12.53
N GLY A 372 5.36 11.22 12.48
CA GLY A 372 5.61 11.94 11.24
C GLY A 372 6.78 11.39 10.41
N LEU A 373 6.97 11.97 9.23
CA LEU A 373 8.10 11.70 8.36
C LEU A 373 9.36 12.43 8.84
N ASP A 374 10.52 11.82 8.66
CA ASP A 374 11.82 12.46 8.90
C ASP A 374 12.40 12.98 7.57
N TYR A 375 12.56 14.28 7.48
CA TYR A 375 13.08 14.96 6.29
C TYR A 375 14.58 15.25 6.37
N LYS A 376 15.26 14.89 7.47
CA LYS A 376 16.68 15.24 7.66
C LYS A 376 17.55 14.79 6.50
N SER A 377 17.37 13.54 6.04
CA SER A 377 18.18 12.97 4.95
C SER A 377 18.04 13.68 3.61
N LEU A 378 17.06 14.55 3.42
CA LEU A 378 16.94 15.37 2.22
C LEU A 378 17.87 16.59 2.24
N TYR A 379 18.25 17.08 3.42
CA TYR A 379 18.95 18.35 3.58
C TYR A 379 20.38 18.21 4.14
N VAL A 380 20.69 17.09 4.76
CA VAL A 380 22.03 16.73 5.22
C VAL A 380 22.74 15.85 4.21
#